data_443ac190f6f8102d64016579560439d2
#
_entry.id   443ac190f6f8102d64016579560439d2
#
_cell.length_a   1.000
_cell.length_b   1.000
_cell.length_c   1.000
_cell.angle_alpha   90.00
_cell.angle_beta   90.00
_cell.angle_gamma   90.00
#
_symmetry.space_group_name_H-M   'P 1'
#
loop_
_entity.id
_entity.type
_entity.pdbx_description
1 polymer ?
#
loop_
_entity_poly.entity_id
_entity_poly.type
_entity_poly.pdbx_seq_one_letter_code
_entity_poly.pdbx_strand_id
1 'polypeptide(L)'
;MASRFLLDLESAHATLKVGAIMDIKQLTEEMHRLVESKGWYAKDSKRPQTPRNLAVSLSIEAAEILEHFQFTEEIKDREELGSELADVTLYLLQLASVSGIDLEQAVLKKIEVNKTRKWDVEG
;
A
#
# COMPACT_ATOMS: atom_id res chain seq x y z
N MET A 1 -12.06 -8.94 -25.85
CA MET A 1 -11.00 -8.53 -24.90
C MET A 1 -11.37 -7.32 -24.08
N ALA A 2 -11.97 -6.27 -24.65
CA ALA A 2 -12.45 -5.11 -23.88
C ALA A 2 -13.53 -5.47 -22.86
N SER A 3 -14.41 -6.45 -23.16
CA SER A 3 -15.49 -6.88 -22.29
C SER A 3 -15.00 -7.59 -21.01
N ARG A 4 -13.91 -8.36 -21.09
CA ARG A 4 -13.35 -9.06 -19.93
C ARG A 4 -12.71 -8.07 -18.96
N PHE A 5 -12.01 -7.06 -19.48
CA PHE A 5 -11.42 -5.99 -18.71
C PHE A 5 -12.48 -5.16 -17.97
N LEU A 6 -13.59 -4.82 -18.67
CA LEU A 6 -14.71 -4.10 -18.08
C LEU A 6 -15.44 -4.93 -17.01
N LEU A 7 -15.59 -6.24 -17.24
CA LEU A 7 -16.19 -7.17 -16.28
C LEU A 7 -15.32 -7.30 -15.03
N ASP A 8 -13.99 -7.34 -15.18
CA ASP A 8 -13.07 -7.37 -14.05
C ASP A 8 -13.11 -6.07 -13.24
N LEU A 9 -13.26 -4.91 -13.90
CA LEU A 9 -13.45 -3.62 -13.26
C LEU A 9 -14.78 -3.56 -12.49
N GLU A 10 -15.86 -4.00 -13.08
CA GLU A 10 -17.17 -4.06 -12.43
C GLU A 10 -17.18 -5.02 -11.26
N SER A 11 -16.52 -6.18 -11.41
CA SER A 11 -16.36 -7.18 -10.34
C SER A 11 -15.52 -6.61 -9.19
N ALA A 12 -14.42 -5.89 -9.49
CA ALA A 12 -13.60 -5.23 -8.47
C ALA A 12 -14.40 -4.18 -7.69
N HIS A 13 -15.21 -3.36 -8.36
CA HIS A 13 -16.08 -2.38 -7.72
C HIS A 13 -17.23 -3.03 -6.93
N ALA A 14 -17.76 -4.15 -7.42
CA ALA A 14 -18.87 -4.85 -6.77
C ALA A 14 -18.46 -5.58 -5.48
N THR A 15 -17.18 -5.95 -5.33
CA THR A 15 -16.67 -6.76 -4.20
C THR A 15 -16.08 -5.94 -3.06
N LEU A 16 -15.71 -4.66 -3.32
CA LEU A 16 -15.13 -3.79 -2.30
C LEU A 16 -16.23 -3.09 -1.51
N LYS A 17 -16.45 -3.57 -0.30
CA LYS A 17 -17.37 -2.93 0.66
C LYS A 17 -16.56 -2.28 1.77
N VAL A 18 -16.79 -1.00 1.99
CA VAL A 18 -16.31 -0.31 3.20
C VAL A 18 -16.88 -1.03 4.42
N GLY A 19 -16.03 -1.40 5.37
CA GLY A 19 -16.39 -2.20 6.53
C GLY A 19 -16.14 -3.71 6.37
N ALA A 20 -15.76 -4.20 5.20
CA ALA A 20 -15.31 -5.58 5.02
C ALA A 20 -14.01 -5.84 5.78
N ILE A 21 -13.88 -7.03 6.36
CA ILE A 21 -12.66 -7.45 7.06
C ILE A 21 -11.81 -8.28 6.08
N MET A 22 -10.56 -7.84 5.88
CA MET A 22 -9.61 -8.52 5.00
C MET A 22 -8.26 -8.64 5.68
N ASP A 23 -7.56 -9.73 5.40
CA ASP A 23 -6.16 -9.89 5.80
C ASP A 23 -5.22 -9.22 4.79
N ILE A 24 -3.92 -9.21 5.09
CA ILE A 24 -2.89 -8.61 4.23
C ILE A 24 -2.89 -9.24 2.83
N LYS A 25 -3.07 -10.55 2.74
CA LYS A 25 -3.09 -11.27 1.47
C LYS A 25 -4.27 -10.83 0.60
N GLN A 26 -5.45 -10.76 1.20
CA GLN A 26 -6.66 -10.31 0.50
C GLN A 26 -6.55 -8.85 0.05
N LEU A 27 -6.02 -7.97 0.90
CA LEU A 27 -5.76 -6.58 0.52
C LEU A 27 -4.75 -6.49 -0.62
N THR A 28 -3.71 -7.32 -0.61
CA THR A 28 -2.72 -7.37 -1.69
C THR A 28 -3.35 -7.81 -3.01
N GLU A 29 -4.24 -8.79 -2.97
CA GLU A 29 -4.99 -9.23 -4.16
C GLU A 29 -5.87 -8.11 -4.73
N GLU A 30 -6.57 -7.37 -3.89
CA GLU A 30 -7.38 -6.22 -4.30
C GLU A 30 -6.52 -5.10 -4.89
N MET A 31 -5.37 -4.82 -4.29
CA MET A 31 -4.40 -3.86 -4.83
C MET A 31 -3.94 -4.27 -6.23
N HIS A 32 -3.59 -5.54 -6.44
CA HIS A 32 -3.17 -6.02 -7.77
C HIS A 32 -4.28 -5.90 -8.81
N ARG A 33 -5.52 -6.16 -8.43
CA ARG A 33 -6.68 -5.96 -9.32
C ARG A 33 -6.80 -4.51 -9.78
N LEU A 34 -6.62 -3.57 -8.85
CA LEU A 34 -6.63 -2.16 -9.17
C LEU A 34 -5.52 -1.81 -10.17
N VAL A 35 -4.29 -2.18 -9.89
CA VAL A 35 -3.12 -1.87 -10.73
C VAL A 35 -3.28 -2.49 -12.12
N GLU A 36 -3.74 -3.73 -12.18
CA GLU A 36 -3.98 -4.43 -13.43
C GLU A 36 -5.10 -3.78 -14.24
N SER A 37 -6.17 -3.33 -13.57
CA SER A 37 -7.29 -2.60 -14.19
C SER A 37 -6.86 -1.29 -14.84
N LYS A 38 -5.79 -0.67 -14.36
CA LYS A 38 -5.21 0.55 -14.93
C LYS A 38 -4.19 0.28 -16.04
N GLY A 39 -3.88 -0.97 -16.32
CA GLY A 39 -2.88 -1.35 -17.31
C GLY A 39 -1.44 -1.08 -16.90
N TRP A 40 -1.19 -0.80 -15.61
CA TRP A 40 0.15 -0.42 -15.14
C TRP A 40 1.13 -1.58 -15.09
N TYR A 41 0.66 -2.83 -15.11
CA TYR A 41 1.52 -4.01 -15.21
C TYR A 41 1.88 -4.38 -16.67
N ALA A 42 1.31 -3.71 -17.66
CA ALA A 42 1.62 -3.98 -19.05
C ALA A 42 3.09 -3.59 -19.38
N LYS A 43 3.70 -4.32 -20.30
CA LYS A 43 5.11 -4.09 -20.71
C LYS A 43 5.36 -2.69 -21.28
N ASP A 44 4.35 -2.12 -21.93
CA ASP A 44 4.40 -0.80 -22.53
C ASP A 44 3.85 0.31 -21.60
N SER A 45 3.62 -0.01 -20.34
CA SER A 45 3.12 0.95 -19.37
C SER A 45 4.06 2.15 -19.25
N LYS A 46 3.48 3.35 -19.26
CA LYS A 46 4.20 4.59 -18.96
C LYS A 46 4.51 4.75 -17.46
N ARG A 47 3.99 3.85 -16.65
CA ARG A 47 4.21 3.78 -15.19
C ARG A 47 4.71 2.40 -14.81
N PRO A 48 5.94 2.03 -15.19
CA PRO A 48 6.46 0.71 -14.85
C PRO A 48 6.46 0.48 -13.35
N GLN A 49 5.89 -0.63 -12.91
CA GLN A 49 5.73 -0.98 -11.50
C GLN A 49 6.95 -1.77 -11.00
N THR A 50 8.14 -1.19 -11.18
CA THR A 50 9.40 -1.78 -10.70
C THR A 50 9.56 -1.54 -9.20
N PRO A 51 10.31 -2.38 -8.47
CA PRO A 51 10.59 -2.14 -7.05
C PRO A 51 11.15 -0.74 -6.79
N ARG A 52 12.07 -0.25 -7.62
CA ARG A 52 12.62 1.10 -7.49
C ARG A 52 11.54 2.17 -7.62
N ASN A 53 10.69 2.09 -8.64
CA ASN A 53 9.64 3.08 -8.87
C ASN A 53 8.60 3.06 -7.74
N LEU A 54 8.28 1.88 -7.23
CA LEU A 54 7.38 1.72 -6.10
C LEU A 54 7.99 2.28 -4.81
N ALA A 55 9.28 2.09 -4.58
CA ALA A 55 9.97 2.68 -3.43
C ALA A 55 9.98 4.21 -3.49
N VAL A 56 10.15 4.80 -4.68
CA VAL A 56 10.05 6.25 -4.90
C VAL A 56 8.64 6.72 -4.57
N SER A 57 7.61 6.07 -5.10
CA SER A 57 6.21 6.43 -4.85
C SER A 57 5.85 6.30 -3.37
N LEU A 58 6.30 5.24 -2.71
CA LEU A 58 6.13 5.05 -1.27
C LEU A 58 6.74 6.20 -0.47
N SER A 59 7.93 6.63 -0.84
CA SER A 59 8.64 7.73 -0.16
C SER A 59 7.92 9.06 -0.33
N ILE A 60 7.38 9.34 -1.51
CA ILE A 60 6.61 10.55 -1.80
C ILE A 60 5.33 10.57 -0.96
N GLU A 61 4.58 9.47 -0.93
CA GLU A 61 3.34 9.38 -0.14
C GLU A 61 3.61 9.48 1.36
N ALA A 62 4.70 8.91 1.85
CA ALA A 62 5.11 9.05 3.25
C ALA A 62 5.43 10.52 3.59
N ALA A 63 6.05 11.26 2.67
CA ALA A 63 6.32 12.69 2.85
C ALA A 63 5.03 13.52 2.94
N GLU A 64 3.98 13.14 2.21
CA GLU A 64 2.67 13.80 2.28
C GLU A 64 2.02 13.64 3.67
N ILE A 65 2.24 12.52 4.34
CA ILE A 65 1.82 12.33 5.74
C ILE A 65 2.52 13.36 6.63
N LEU A 66 3.80 13.59 6.43
CA LEU A 66 4.57 14.56 7.20
C LEU A 66 4.00 15.98 7.06
N GLU A 67 3.49 16.34 5.89
CA GLU A 67 2.90 17.66 5.63
C GLU A 67 1.73 17.98 6.57
N HIS A 68 0.96 16.99 7.02
CA HIS A 68 -0.12 17.17 7.99
C HIS A 68 0.39 17.73 9.33
N PHE A 69 1.63 17.45 9.68
CA PHE A 69 2.24 17.77 10.97
C PHE A 69 3.36 18.82 10.87
N GLN A 70 3.49 19.48 9.72
CA GLN A 70 4.57 20.43 9.48
C GLN A 70 4.53 21.62 10.45
N PHE A 71 3.34 22.08 10.83
CA PHE A 71 3.14 23.25 11.67
C PHE A 71 2.27 22.97 12.91
N THR A 72 1.85 21.74 13.14
CA THR A 72 0.95 21.36 14.22
C THR A 72 1.10 19.89 14.56
N GLU A 73 0.85 19.54 15.81
CA GLU A 73 0.73 18.14 16.25
C GLU A 73 -0.71 17.62 16.18
N GLU A 74 -1.66 18.50 15.86
CA GLU A 74 -3.07 18.12 15.74
C GLU A 74 -3.40 17.52 14.39
N ILE A 75 -4.25 16.51 14.40
CA ILE A 75 -4.84 15.93 13.20
C ILE A 75 -6.04 16.78 12.78
N LYS A 76 -5.86 17.65 11.80
CA LYS A 76 -6.90 18.56 11.34
C LYS A 76 -7.91 17.90 10.41
N ASP A 77 -7.46 16.95 9.60
CA ASP A 77 -8.29 16.21 8.65
C ASP A 77 -8.00 14.73 8.75
N ARG A 78 -8.82 14.00 9.51
CA ARG A 78 -8.67 12.56 9.73
C ARG A 78 -8.92 11.76 8.46
N GLU A 79 -9.85 12.20 7.64
CA GLU A 79 -10.21 11.50 6.41
C GLU A 79 -9.08 11.58 5.39
N GLU A 80 -8.50 12.76 5.20
CA GLU A 80 -7.36 12.95 4.31
C GLU A 80 -6.12 12.22 4.82
N LEU A 81 -5.82 12.28 6.10
CA LEU A 81 -4.73 11.51 6.69
C LEU A 81 -4.94 10.01 6.49
N GLY A 82 -6.17 9.52 6.70
CA GLY A 82 -6.52 8.13 6.44
C GLY A 82 -6.30 7.72 4.98
N SER A 83 -6.64 8.60 4.04
CA SER A 83 -6.41 8.38 2.61
C SER A 83 -4.92 8.26 2.28
N GLU A 84 -4.09 9.11 2.85
CA GLU A 84 -2.63 9.07 2.63
C GLU A 84 -1.98 7.85 3.29
N LEU A 85 -2.43 7.46 4.47
CA LEU A 85 -1.99 6.21 5.11
C LEU A 85 -2.37 4.99 4.25
N ALA A 86 -3.54 5.03 3.63
CA ALA A 86 -3.98 3.99 2.70
C ALA A 86 -3.07 3.92 1.47
N ASP A 87 -2.71 5.06 0.88
CA ASP A 87 -1.79 5.11 -0.26
C ASP A 87 -0.42 4.53 0.08
N VAL A 88 0.15 4.88 1.23
CA VAL A 88 1.40 4.29 1.73
C VAL A 88 1.26 2.78 1.86
N THR A 89 0.15 2.32 2.44
CA THR A 89 -0.11 0.89 2.62
C THR A 89 -0.20 0.17 1.27
N LEU A 90 -0.89 0.73 0.29
CA LEU A 90 -1.01 0.13 -1.05
C LEU A 90 0.35 -0.01 -1.73
N TYR A 91 1.19 1.01 -1.70
CA TYR A 91 2.55 0.92 -2.26
C TYR A 91 3.42 -0.07 -1.50
N LEU A 92 3.28 -0.15 -0.18
CA LEU A 92 4.01 -1.10 0.65
C LEU A 92 3.63 -2.55 0.31
N LEU A 93 2.35 -2.85 0.21
CA LEU A 93 1.85 -4.16 -0.20
C LEU A 93 2.35 -4.53 -1.60
N GLN A 94 2.31 -3.59 -2.52
CA GLN A 94 2.75 -3.80 -3.90
C GLN A 94 4.24 -4.05 -3.98
N LEU A 95 5.05 -3.23 -3.32
CA LEU A 95 6.50 -3.38 -3.30
C LEU A 95 6.92 -4.74 -2.73
N ALA A 96 6.32 -5.14 -1.62
CA ALA A 96 6.58 -6.46 -1.03
C ALA A 96 6.22 -7.57 -2.02
N SER A 97 5.05 -7.50 -2.64
CA SER A 97 4.56 -8.52 -3.57
C SER A 97 5.43 -8.65 -4.83
N VAL A 98 5.76 -7.55 -5.51
CA VAL A 98 6.58 -7.60 -6.72
C VAL A 98 8.04 -7.99 -6.41
N SER A 99 8.47 -7.84 -5.16
CA SER A 99 9.79 -8.24 -4.68
C SER A 99 9.82 -9.68 -4.16
N GLY A 100 8.71 -10.40 -4.20
CA GLY A 100 8.61 -11.78 -3.72
C GLY A 100 8.72 -11.92 -2.20
N ILE A 101 8.34 -10.88 -1.45
CA ILE A 101 8.40 -10.86 0.01
C ILE A 101 7.01 -11.11 0.58
N ASP A 102 6.91 -12.10 1.47
CA ASP A 102 5.73 -12.31 2.31
C ASP A 102 5.74 -11.27 3.43
N LEU A 103 4.99 -10.19 3.24
CA LEU A 103 4.99 -9.07 4.16
C LEU A 103 4.45 -9.44 5.54
N GLU A 104 3.42 -10.26 5.61
CA GLU A 104 2.84 -10.71 6.88
C GLU A 104 3.90 -11.42 7.72
N GLN A 105 4.63 -12.37 7.13
CA GLN A 105 5.68 -13.11 7.82
C GLN A 105 6.86 -12.19 8.18
N ALA A 106 7.23 -11.27 7.31
CA ALA A 106 8.28 -10.29 7.59
C ALA A 106 7.91 -9.41 8.79
N VAL A 107 6.67 -8.95 8.87
CA VAL A 107 6.17 -8.14 9.99
C VAL A 107 6.14 -8.96 11.28
N LEU A 108 5.60 -10.18 11.25
CA LEU A 108 5.56 -11.06 12.41
C LEU A 108 6.95 -11.35 12.96
N LYS A 109 7.90 -11.64 12.08
CA LYS A 109 9.30 -11.85 12.46
C LYS A 109 9.90 -10.60 13.08
N LYS A 110 9.60 -9.44 12.52
CA LYS A 110 10.12 -8.16 13.05
C LYS A 110 9.55 -7.83 14.41
N ILE A 111 8.30 -8.13 14.66
CA ILE A 111 7.68 -7.97 15.97
C ILE A 111 8.45 -8.81 17.01
N GLU A 112 8.73 -10.08 16.69
CA GLU A 112 9.47 -10.96 17.61
C GLU A 112 10.90 -10.44 17.89
N VAL A 113 11.59 -9.98 16.85
CA VAL A 113 12.92 -9.34 17.01
C VAL A 113 12.84 -8.11 17.91
N ASN A 114 11.84 -7.27 17.71
CA ASN A 114 11.68 -6.01 18.44
C ASN A 114 11.30 -6.24 19.92
N LYS A 115 10.67 -7.36 20.27
CA LYS A 115 10.38 -7.71 21.68
C LYS A 115 11.63 -7.86 22.53
N THR A 116 12.72 -8.32 21.95
CA THR A 116 13.98 -8.56 22.64
C THR A 116 15.04 -7.49 22.37
N ARG A 117 14.79 -6.60 21.42
CA ARG A 117 15.73 -5.55 21.04
C ARG A 117 15.80 -4.49 22.15
N LYS A 118 17.02 -4.20 22.56
CA LYS A 118 17.27 -3.05 23.44
C LYS A 118 17.40 -1.80 22.58
N TRP A 119 16.54 -0.84 22.84
CA TRP A 119 16.62 0.47 22.22
C TRP A 119 17.47 1.35 23.11
N ASP A 120 18.48 1.99 22.55
CA ASP A 120 19.24 2.99 23.30
C ASP A 120 18.34 4.20 23.55
N VAL A 121 17.81 4.26 24.76
CA VAL A 121 17.01 5.38 25.25
C VAL A 121 17.89 6.28 26.09
N GLU A 122 19.07 6.62 25.63
CA GLU A 122 19.84 7.67 26.24
C GLU A 122 19.47 8.99 25.59
N GLY A 123 18.49 9.64 26.16
CA GLY A 123 18.14 11.01 25.86
C GLY A 123 18.79 11.94 26.86
#